data_187b0254415b1f3faefcff6323dfbd55
#
_entry.id   187b0254415b1f3faefcff6323dfbd55
#
_cell.length_a   1.000
_cell.length_b   1.000
_cell.length_c   1.000
_cell.angle_alpha   90.00
_cell.angle_beta   90.00
_cell.angle_gamma   90.00
#
_symmetry.space_group_name_H-M   'P 1'
#
loop_
_entity.id
_entity.type
_entity.pdbx_description
1 polymer ?
#
loop_
_entity_poly.entity_id
_entity_poly.type
_entity_poly.pdbx_seq_one_letter_code
_entity_poly.pdbx_strand_id
1 'polypeptide(L)'
;MIVTNGAKQSLFNILFSILNPQDEAVLLAPYWVSYPEIIKMCNARPVVVTPEDGSFTPRFEDIERAVTSYTRAIIVNSPNNPSGVIYPPELIEKLVGFCESKGIFMICDDIYHKLTFDRKEAVPAYRFTKKDIEDSYVVVVNGVAKLYGMTGFRVGWVVAPRALVRVMTNVTVQTTSGVSPVSQAAAEGAINGVQSVV
;
A
#
# COMPACT_ATOMS: atom_id res chain seq x y z
N MET A 1 5.96 -6.95 -11.05
CA MET A 1 6.61 -6.30 -9.90
C MET A 1 7.57 -5.22 -10.40
N ILE A 2 7.72 -4.12 -9.65
CA ILE A 2 8.71 -3.05 -9.88
C ILE A 2 9.43 -2.71 -8.58
N VAL A 3 10.75 -2.47 -8.64
CA VAL A 3 11.57 -2.00 -7.52
C VAL A 3 11.64 -0.46 -7.55
N THR A 4 11.57 0.17 -6.38
CA THR A 4 11.46 1.63 -6.23
C THR A 4 12.41 2.15 -5.14
N ASN A 5 12.67 3.46 -5.09
CA ASN A 5 13.49 4.10 -4.06
C ASN A 5 12.75 4.20 -2.71
N GLY A 6 12.41 3.04 -2.15
CA GLY A 6 11.62 2.86 -0.93
C GLY A 6 10.11 2.91 -1.18
N ALA A 7 9.34 2.41 -0.20
CA ALA A 7 7.88 2.34 -0.26
C ALA A 7 7.20 3.70 -0.53
N LYS A 8 7.80 4.83 -0.10
CA LYS A 8 7.24 6.16 -0.39
C LYS A 8 7.18 6.44 -1.90
N GLN A 9 8.23 6.09 -2.66
CA GLN A 9 8.18 6.22 -4.11
C GLN A 9 7.19 5.23 -4.74
N SER A 10 7.08 4.02 -4.20
CA SER A 10 6.04 3.06 -4.61
C SER A 10 4.66 3.71 -4.57
N LEU A 11 4.30 4.27 -3.42
CA LEU A 11 3.00 4.91 -3.20
C LEU A 11 2.78 6.11 -4.13
N PHE A 12 3.81 6.96 -4.27
CA PHE A 12 3.73 8.09 -5.20
C PHE A 12 3.50 7.61 -6.63
N ASN A 13 4.29 6.65 -7.11
CA ASN A 13 4.18 6.16 -8.49
C ASN A 13 2.83 5.47 -8.75
N ILE A 14 2.29 4.69 -7.78
CA ILE A 14 0.95 4.10 -7.90
C ILE A 14 -0.09 5.20 -8.05
N LEU A 15 -0.15 6.12 -7.08
CA LEU A 15 -1.18 7.16 -7.04
C LEU A 15 -1.10 8.08 -8.25
N PHE A 16 0.13 8.47 -8.66
CA PHE A 16 0.34 9.27 -9.85
C PHE A 16 -0.06 8.55 -11.15
N SER A 17 -0.01 7.21 -11.17
CA SER A 17 -0.39 6.40 -12.33
C SER A 17 -1.90 6.16 -12.46
N ILE A 18 -2.66 6.23 -11.35
CA ILE A 18 -4.08 5.86 -11.34
C ILE A 18 -5.03 7.02 -11.07
N LEU A 19 -4.54 8.14 -10.51
CA LEU A 19 -5.36 9.29 -10.17
C LEU A 19 -5.29 10.37 -11.24
N ASN A 20 -6.44 10.90 -11.58
CA ASN A 20 -6.60 12.11 -12.37
C ASN A 20 -7.11 13.27 -11.49
N PRO A 21 -7.06 14.52 -11.96
CA PRO A 21 -7.68 15.62 -11.24
C PRO A 21 -9.14 15.33 -10.89
N GLN A 22 -9.52 15.62 -9.65
CA GLN A 22 -10.83 15.38 -9.04
C GLN A 22 -11.13 13.91 -8.64
N ASP A 23 -10.31 12.94 -9.03
CA ASP A 23 -10.43 11.57 -8.48
C ASP A 23 -10.23 11.58 -6.96
N GLU A 24 -10.71 10.54 -6.32
CA GLU A 24 -10.65 10.37 -4.87
C GLU A 24 -9.84 9.14 -4.49
N ALA A 25 -9.13 9.27 -3.36
CA ALA A 25 -8.55 8.13 -2.67
C ALA A 25 -8.97 8.13 -1.20
N VAL A 26 -9.51 7.00 -0.74
CA VAL A 26 -9.99 6.83 0.64
C VAL A 26 -8.81 6.49 1.56
N LEU A 27 -8.75 7.20 2.69
CA LEU A 27 -7.78 7.01 3.77
C LEU A 27 -8.49 6.60 5.05
N LEU A 28 -7.94 5.60 5.74
CA LEU A 28 -8.46 5.08 6.99
C LEU A 28 -7.70 5.71 8.16
N ALA A 29 -8.37 6.57 8.93
CA ALA A 29 -7.75 7.26 10.07
C ALA A 29 -7.59 6.33 11.29
N PRO A 30 -6.48 6.52 12.07
CA PRO A 30 -5.36 7.38 11.79
C PRO A 30 -4.46 6.81 10.71
N TYR A 31 -3.82 7.65 9.93
CA TYR A 31 -3.01 7.28 8.77
C TYR A 31 -1.65 7.98 8.76
N TRP A 32 -0.72 7.46 7.99
CA TRP A 32 0.57 8.08 7.78
C TRP A 32 0.44 9.42 7.05
N VAL A 33 1.07 10.45 7.60
CA VAL A 33 0.95 11.85 7.15
C VAL A 33 1.27 12.10 5.68
N SER A 34 2.01 11.20 5.03
CA SER A 34 2.36 11.38 3.61
C SER A 34 1.25 10.98 2.64
N TYR A 35 0.28 10.16 3.03
CA TYR A 35 -0.77 9.72 2.10
C TYR A 35 -1.59 10.88 1.55
N PRO A 36 -2.19 11.77 2.37
CA PRO A 36 -2.98 12.86 1.84
C PRO A 36 -2.15 13.83 0.99
N GLU A 37 -0.89 14.04 1.34
CA GLU A 37 -0.03 14.94 0.58
C GLU A 37 0.31 14.38 -0.81
N ILE A 38 0.59 13.08 -0.92
CA ILE A 38 0.81 12.43 -2.22
C ILE A 38 -0.45 12.51 -3.09
N ILE A 39 -1.64 12.25 -2.51
CA ILE A 39 -2.92 12.36 -3.24
C ILE A 39 -3.13 13.79 -3.77
N LYS A 40 -2.90 14.80 -2.94
CA LYS A 40 -2.99 16.21 -3.36
C LYS A 40 -1.98 16.58 -4.46
N MET A 41 -0.76 16.02 -4.40
CA MET A 41 0.25 16.21 -5.46
C MET A 41 -0.21 15.64 -6.81
N CYS A 42 -1.12 14.67 -6.81
CA CYS A 42 -1.78 14.16 -8.00
C CYS A 42 -2.99 14.99 -8.45
N ASN A 43 -3.26 16.15 -7.83
CA ASN A 43 -4.46 16.97 -8.02
C ASN A 43 -5.78 16.22 -7.70
N ALA A 44 -5.70 15.18 -6.89
CA ALA A 44 -6.82 14.37 -6.43
C ALA A 44 -7.22 14.71 -4.98
N ARG A 45 -8.34 14.19 -4.53
CA ARG A 45 -8.93 14.50 -3.23
C ARG A 45 -8.77 13.31 -2.27
N PRO A 46 -8.12 13.49 -1.10
CA PRO A 46 -8.18 12.51 -0.02
C PRO A 46 -9.55 12.54 0.66
N VAL A 47 -10.18 11.38 0.79
CA VAL A 47 -11.44 11.18 1.53
C VAL A 47 -11.12 10.39 2.80
N VAL A 48 -11.36 10.98 3.97
CA VAL A 48 -10.96 10.39 5.24
C VAL A 48 -12.13 9.70 5.91
N VAL A 49 -11.94 8.42 6.27
CA VAL A 49 -12.85 7.66 7.12
C VAL A 49 -12.26 7.59 8.52
N THR A 50 -12.98 8.17 9.49
CA THR A 50 -12.57 8.19 10.90
C THR A 50 -13.51 7.28 11.70
N PRO A 51 -12.99 6.31 12.48
CA PRO A 51 -13.81 5.51 13.38
C PRO A 51 -14.55 6.39 14.39
N GLU A 52 -15.84 6.18 14.55
CA GLU A 52 -16.71 6.99 15.43
C GLU A 52 -16.59 6.61 16.92
N ASP A 53 -16.19 5.36 17.20
CA ASP A 53 -16.16 4.76 18.55
C ASP A 53 -14.82 5.00 19.30
N GLY A 54 -13.93 5.84 18.73
CA GLY A 54 -12.59 6.07 19.28
C GLY A 54 -11.64 4.89 19.09
N SER A 55 -12.04 3.85 18.38
CA SER A 55 -11.15 2.76 17.95
C SER A 55 -10.20 3.23 16.85
N PHE A 56 -9.19 2.41 16.56
CA PHE A 56 -8.30 2.64 15.43
C PHE A 56 -8.63 1.73 14.22
N THR A 57 -9.77 1.04 14.29
CA THR A 57 -10.23 0.14 13.23
C THR A 57 -11.55 0.65 12.66
N PRO A 58 -11.58 1.11 11.41
CA PRO A 58 -12.82 1.59 10.80
C PRO A 58 -13.77 0.42 10.53
N ARG A 59 -15.08 0.69 10.58
CA ARG A 59 -16.10 -0.28 10.17
C ARG A 59 -16.18 -0.32 8.65
N PHE A 60 -16.47 -1.49 8.10
CA PHE A 60 -16.63 -1.65 6.65
C PHE A 60 -17.71 -0.72 6.07
N GLU A 61 -18.84 -0.58 6.78
CA GLU A 61 -19.99 0.24 6.36
C GLU A 61 -19.64 1.73 6.24
N ASP A 62 -18.70 2.22 7.06
CA ASP A 62 -18.23 3.62 6.99
C ASP A 62 -17.32 3.83 5.79
N ILE A 63 -16.50 2.82 5.47
CA ILE A 63 -15.64 2.85 4.26
C ILE A 63 -16.52 2.78 3.01
N GLU A 64 -17.49 1.86 2.97
CA GLU A 64 -18.42 1.72 1.84
C GLU A 64 -19.19 3.01 1.57
N ARG A 65 -19.67 3.69 2.63
CA ARG A 65 -20.39 4.97 2.53
C ARG A 65 -19.54 6.11 2.00
N ALA A 66 -18.24 6.07 2.25
CA ALA A 66 -17.28 7.09 1.80
C ALA A 66 -16.89 6.95 0.31
N VAL A 67 -17.18 5.81 -0.31
CA VAL A 67 -16.85 5.54 -1.72
C VAL A 67 -17.90 6.19 -2.63
N THR A 68 -17.40 6.92 -3.62
CA THR A 68 -18.21 7.59 -4.66
C THR A 68 -17.81 7.11 -6.06
N SER A 69 -18.46 7.64 -7.09
CA SER A 69 -18.08 7.39 -8.49
C SER A 69 -16.70 7.94 -8.88
N TYR A 70 -16.16 8.84 -8.07
CA TYR A 70 -14.81 9.41 -8.26
C TYR A 70 -13.72 8.62 -7.54
N THR A 71 -14.06 7.69 -6.66
CA THR A 71 -13.09 6.91 -5.90
C THR A 71 -12.34 5.94 -6.81
N ARG A 72 -10.99 6.01 -6.79
CA ARG A 72 -10.10 5.14 -7.57
C ARG A 72 -9.26 4.23 -6.69
N ALA A 73 -9.04 4.62 -5.44
CA ALA A 73 -8.22 3.83 -4.52
C ALA A 73 -8.71 3.88 -3.09
N ILE A 74 -8.43 2.82 -2.34
CA ILE A 74 -8.48 2.77 -0.87
C ILE A 74 -7.09 2.39 -0.39
N ILE A 75 -6.48 3.18 0.51
CA ILE A 75 -5.17 2.87 1.07
C ILE A 75 -5.38 2.15 2.40
N VAL A 76 -4.79 0.97 2.51
CA VAL A 76 -4.83 0.10 3.70
C VAL A 76 -3.41 -0.12 4.19
N ASN A 77 -3.15 0.22 5.46
CA ASN A 77 -1.86 0.00 6.10
C ASN A 77 -2.08 -0.81 7.38
N SER A 78 -1.66 -2.08 7.39
CA SER A 78 -1.86 -3.00 8.52
C SER A 78 -0.65 -3.96 8.63
N PRO A 79 0.13 -3.87 9.72
CA PRO A 79 -0.01 -2.98 10.88
C PRO A 79 0.06 -1.51 10.52
N ASN A 80 -0.75 -0.69 11.20
CA ASN A 80 -0.96 0.71 10.87
C ASN A 80 0.10 1.64 11.46
N ASN A 81 0.47 2.66 10.71
CA ASN A 81 1.22 3.81 11.20
C ASN A 81 0.27 5.04 11.27
N PRO A 82 -0.01 5.63 12.46
CA PRO A 82 0.80 5.53 13.69
C PRO A 82 0.26 4.58 14.77
N SER A 83 -0.95 4.02 14.64
CA SER A 83 -1.64 3.35 15.76
C SER A 83 -1.08 1.98 16.16
N GLY A 84 -0.35 1.31 15.24
CA GLY A 84 0.13 -0.07 15.44
C GLY A 84 -0.96 -1.14 15.34
N VAL A 85 -2.22 -0.76 15.08
CA VAL A 85 -3.33 -1.71 14.99
C VAL A 85 -3.18 -2.62 13.78
N ILE A 86 -3.52 -3.89 13.97
CA ILE A 86 -3.67 -4.87 12.90
C ILE A 86 -5.16 -4.99 12.59
N TYR A 87 -5.53 -4.74 11.36
CA TYR A 87 -6.93 -4.86 10.94
C TYR A 87 -7.37 -6.33 10.95
N PRO A 88 -8.61 -6.62 11.39
CA PRO A 88 -9.15 -7.97 11.38
C PRO A 88 -9.16 -8.57 9.98
N PRO A 89 -8.82 -9.87 9.82
CA PRO A 89 -8.85 -10.56 8.53
C PRO A 89 -10.18 -10.41 7.80
N GLU A 90 -11.29 -10.43 8.54
CA GLU A 90 -12.65 -10.30 8.00
C GLU A 90 -12.89 -8.92 7.35
N LEU A 91 -12.30 -7.86 7.91
CA LEU A 91 -12.35 -6.52 7.31
C LEU A 91 -11.54 -6.49 6.00
N ILE A 92 -10.33 -7.07 6.01
CA ILE A 92 -9.48 -7.14 4.81
C ILE A 92 -10.17 -7.94 3.70
N GLU A 93 -10.76 -9.09 4.02
CA GLU A 93 -11.49 -9.93 3.06
C GLU A 93 -12.67 -9.16 2.43
N LYS A 94 -13.49 -8.49 3.26
CA LYS A 94 -14.60 -7.65 2.77
C LYS A 94 -14.10 -6.53 1.85
N LEU A 95 -13.00 -5.86 2.22
CA LEU A 95 -12.42 -4.78 1.42
C LEU A 95 -11.89 -5.29 0.07
N VAL A 96 -11.22 -6.45 0.04
CA VAL A 96 -10.78 -7.06 -1.22
C VAL A 96 -11.96 -7.31 -2.14
N GLY A 97 -13.00 -8.01 -1.66
CA GLY A 97 -14.20 -8.30 -2.45
C GLY A 97 -14.91 -7.03 -2.93
N PHE A 98 -15.02 -6.03 -2.08
CA PHE A 98 -15.62 -4.74 -2.40
C PHE A 98 -14.83 -3.99 -3.48
N CYS A 99 -13.53 -3.83 -3.31
CA CYS A 99 -12.67 -3.14 -4.26
C CYS A 99 -12.68 -3.82 -5.63
N GLU A 100 -12.60 -5.14 -5.66
CA GLU A 100 -12.65 -5.92 -6.91
C GLU A 100 -14.01 -5.82 -7.61
N SER A 101 -15.11 -5.76 -6.85
CA SER A 101 -16.46 -5.61 -7.42
C SER A 101 -16.72 -4.22 -8.01
N LYS A 102 -16.07 -3.20 -7.45
CA LYS A 102 -16.21 -1.80 -7.87
C LYS A 102 -15.15 -1.34 -8.87
N GLY A 103 -14.11 -2.14 -9.13
CA GLY A 103 -12.98 -1.72 -9.95
C GLY A 103 -12.12 -0.63 -9.31
N ILE A 104 -12.00 -0.65 -7.97
CA ILE A 104 -11.24 0.31 -7.17
C ILE A 104 -9.94 -0.37 -6.71
N PHE A 105 -8.80 0.29 -6.84
CA PHE A 105 -7.54 -0.24 -6.36
C PHE A 105 -7.48 -0.26 -4.83
N MET A 106 -7.18 -1.42 -4.25
CA MET A 106 -6.81 -1.56 -2.84
C MET A 106 -5.29 -1.51 -2.73
N ILE A 107 -4.76 -0.39 -2.26
CA ILE A 107 -3.31 -0.20 -2.08
C ILE A 107 -2.94 -0.64 -0.68
N CYS A 108 -2.30 -1.79 -0.55
CA CYS A 108 -1.87 -2.38 0.70
C CYS A 108 -0.42 -1.95 0.98
N ASP A 109 -0.25 -1.03 1.92
CA ASP A 109 1.07 -0.66 2.44
C ASP A 109 1.49 -1.63 3.54
N ASP A 110 2.14 -2.72 3.12
CA ASP A 110 2.53 -3.85 3.95
C ASP A 110 3.96 -3.70 4.51
N ILE A 111 4.47 -2.46 4.59
CA ILE A 111 5.86 -2.18 5.02
C ILE A 111 6.15 -2.68 6.45
N TYR A 112 5.11 -2.89 7.26
CA TYR A 112 5.18 -3.37 8.65
C TYR A 112 4.67 -4.80 8.83
N HIS A 113 4.33 -5.53 7.76
CA HIS A 113 3.55 -6.79 7.82
C HIS A 113 4.11 -7.87 8.74
N LYS A 114 5.44 -7.92 8.95
CA LYS A 114 6.10 -8.84 9.89
C LYS A 114 6.55 -8.20 11.21
N LEU A 115 6.35 -6.89 11.37
CA LEU A 115 6.65 -6.19 12.62
C LEU A 115 5.42 -6.23 13.53
N THR A 116 5.11 -7.43 14.02
CA THR A 116 3.98 -7.69 14.90
C THR A 116 4.48 -8.16 16.26
N PHE A 117 3.79 -7.72 17.31
CA PHE A 117 4.07 -8.10 18.69
C PHE A 117 2.99 -9.06 19.17
N ASP A 118 3.24 -9.75 20.28
CA ASP A 118 2.28 -10.68 20.91
C ASP A 118 1.86 -11.86 19.99
N ARG A 119 2.74 -12.27 19.07
CA ARG A 119 2.49 -13.38 18.11
C ARG A 119 1.24 -13.18 17.23
N LYS A 120 0.78 -11.95 17.08
CA LYS A 120 -0.30 -11.64 16.14
C LYS A 120 0.23 -11.69 14.71
N GLU A 121 -0.60 -12.15 13.80
CA GLU A 121 -0.27 -12.17 12.37
C GLU A 121 -1.09 -11.11 11.63
N ALA A 122 -0.42 -10.28 10.84
CA ALA A 122 -1.07 -9.41 9.88
C ALA A 122 -1.31 -10.20 8.59
N VAL A 123 -2.57 -10.54 8.32
CA VAL A 123 -2.92 -11.33 7.14
C VAL A 123 -2.89 -10.43 5.89
N PRO A 124 -2.05 -10.73 4.89
CA PRO A 124 -1.94 -9.89 3.71
C PRO A 124 -3.18 -10.05 2.80
N ALA A 125 -3.61 -8.92 2.23
CA ALA A 125 -4.82 -8.84 1.42
C ALA A 125 -4.85 -9.78 0.21
N TYR A 126 -3.68 -10.06 -0.39
CA TYR A 126 -3.60 -10.96 -1.55
C TYR A 126 -4.05 -12.41 -1.25
N ARG A 127 -4.17 -12.82 0.02
CA ARG A 127 -4.71 -14.13 0.39
C ARG A 127 -6.22 -14.26 0.15
N PHE A 128 -6.92 -13.14 0.07
CA PHE A 128 -8.38 -13.09 -0.09
C PHE A 128 -8.83 -12.88 -1.53
N THR A 129 -7.96 -12.42 -2.43
CA THR A 129 -8.31 -12.35 -3.85
C THR A 129 -8.41 -13.73 -4.46
N LYS A 130 -9.45 -13.92 -5.29
CA LYS A 130 -9.65 -15.12 -6.11
C LYS A 130 -9.22 -14.89 -7.56
N LYS A 131 -8.79 -13.67 -7.87
CA LYS A 131 -8.34 -13.27 -9.20
C LYS A 131 -6.86 -13.53 -9.38
N ASP A 132 -6.46 -13.78 -10.62
CA ASP A 132 -5.05 -13.70 -11.01
C ASP A 132 -4.52 -12.28 -10.78
N ILE A 133 -3.22 -12.16 -10.60
CA ILE A 133 -2.58 -10.86 -10.36
C ILE A 133 -2.86 -9.84 -11.48
N GLU A 134 -3.02 -10.30 -12.72
CA GLU A 134 -3.27 -9.44 -13.88
C GLU A 134 -4.69 -8.84 -13.87
N ASP A 135 -5.63 -9.49 -13.19
CA ASP A 135 -7.04 -9.07 -13.10
C ASP A 135 -7.42 -8.52 -11.72
N SER A 136 -6.49 -8.57 -10.75
CA SER A 136 -6.74 -8.13 -9.38
C SER A 136 -6.60 -6.62 -9.24
N TYR A 137 -7.41 -6.05 -8.35
CA TYR A 137 -7.29 -4.66 -7.90
C TYR A 137 -6.48 -4.51 -6.61
N VAL A 138 -5.92 -5.60 -6.09
CA VAL A 138 -5.02 -5.58 -4.92
C VAL A 138 -3.60 -5.25 -5.37
N VAL A 139 -3.07 -4.14 -4.85
CA VAL A 139 -1.70 -3.67 -5.11
C VAL A 139 -0.92 -3.69 -3.81
N VAL A 140 0.18 -4.43 -3.77
CA VAL A 140 1.00 -4.59 -2.56
C VAL A 140 2.25 -3.73 -2.65
N VAL A 141 2.47 -2.91 -1.62
CA VAL A 141 3.67 -2.10 -1.42
C VAL A 141 4.45 -2.66 -0.24
N ASN A 142 5.74 -2.89 -0.42
CA ASN A 142 6.61 -3.34 0.66
C ASN A 142 8.05 -2.86 0.44
N GLY A 143 8.97 -3.24 1.34
CA GLY A 143 10.38 -2.87 1.23
C GLY A 143 11.22 -3.31 2.41
N VAL A 144 12.53 -3.11 2.33
CA VAL A 144 13.47 -3.52 3.36
C VAL A 144 13.63 -2.50 4.50
N ALA A 145 13.04 -1.33 4.35
CA ALA A 145 13.32 -0.19 5.24
C ALA A 145 12.99 -0.45 6.71
N LYS A 146 11.94 -1.23 7.01
CA LYS A 146 11.43 -1.42 8.38
C LYS A 146 11.88 -2.76 8.93
N LEU A 147 11.47 -3.85 8.32
CA LEU A 147 11.76 -5.19 8.81
C LEU A 147 13.27 -5.45 8.98
N TYR A 148 14.08 -4.97 8.04
CA TYR A 148 15.53 -5.16 8.04
C TYR A 148 16.32 -3.96 8.55
N GLY A 149 15.67 -2.93 9.10
CA GLY A 149 16.34 -1.72 9.58
C GLY A 149 17.08 -0.92 8.50
N MET A 150 16.77 -1.14 7.22
CA MET A 150 17.51 -0.61 6.06
C MET A 150 16.89 0.67 5.50
N THR A 151 16.52 1.61 6.36
CA THR A 151 15.83 2.86 5.94
C THR A 151 16.66 3.71 4.98
N GLY A 152 17.98 3.78 5.18
CA GLY A 152 18.92 4.55 4.35
C GLY A 152 19.16 3.96 2.97
N PHE A 153 18.98 2.67 2.77
CA PHE A 153 19.20 1.99 1.49
C PHE A 153 18.15 2.32 0.43
N ARG A 154 16.98 2.81 0.84
CA ARG A 154 15.92 3.24 -0.06
C ARG A 154 15.50 2.17 -1.06
N VAL A 155 15.20 0.96 -0.61
CA VAL A 155 14.67 -0.12 -1.46
C VAL A 155 13.26 -0.51 -1.01
N GLY A 156 12.33 -0.43 -1.94
CA GLY A 156 10.96 -0.90 -1.84
C GLY A 156 10.52 -1.54 -3.16
N TRP A 157 9.34 -2.10 -3.18
CA TRP A 157 8.76 -2.71 -4.37
C TRP A 157 7.24 -2.65 -4.37
N VAL A 158 6.69 -2.83 -5.57
CA VAL A 158 5.25 -2.97 -5.80
C VAL A 158 4.98 -4.27 -6.53
N VAL A 159 4.00 -5.00 -6.05
CA VAL A 159 3.38 -6.14 -6.76
C VAL A 159 2.01 -5.70 -7.22
N ALA A 160 1.78 -5.70 -8.53
CA ALA A 160 0.57 -5.19 -9.16
C ALA A 160 0.40 -5.80 -10.56
N PRO A 161 -0.78 -5.65 -11.22
CA PRO A 161 -0.97 -6.01 -12.62
C PRO A 161 0.09 -5.39 -13.53
N ARG A 162 0.49 -6.13 -14.55
CA ARG A 162 1.55 -5.71 -15.49
C ARG A 162 1.25 -4.38 -16.15
N ALA A 163 -0.02 -4.11 -16.46
CA ALA A 163 -0.44 -2.84 -17.05
C ALA A 163 -0.07 -1.65 -16.15
N LEU A 164 -0.36 -1.73 -14.86
CA LEU A 164 -0.01 -0.69 -13.88
C LEU A 164 1.51 -0.59 -13.69
N VAL A 165 2.21 -1.74 -13.55
CA VAL A 165 3.67 -1.78 -13.44
C VAL A 165 4.34 -1.06 -14.63
N ARG A 166 3.82 -1.24 -15.85
CA ARG A 166 4.35 -0.59 -17.05
C ARG A 166 4.25 0.94 -16.97
N VAL A 167 3.11 1.47 -16.54
CA VAL A 167 2.92 2.92 -16.34
C VAL A 167 3.85 3.44 -15.25
N MET A 168 3.92 2.76 -14.11
CA MET A 168 4.84 3.12 -13.01
C MET A 168 6.30 3.10 -13.46
N THR A 169 6.69 2.16 -14.33
CA THR A 169 8.05 2.11 -14.88
C THR A 169 8.37 3.37 -15.67
N ASN A 170 7.42 3.83 -16.51
CA ASN A 170 7.59 5.08 -17.25
C ASN A 170 7.76 6.29 -16.30
N VAL A 171 6.96 6.36 -15.23
CA VAL A 171 7.12 7.41 -14.19
C VAL A 171 8.50 7.32 -13.53
N THR A 172 8.94 6.12 -13.17
CA THR A 172 10.25 5.91 -12.54
C THR A 172 11.40 6.37 -13.44
N VAL A 173 11.36 6.02 -14.73
CA VAL A 173 12.40 6.40 -15.70
C VAL A 173 12.50 7.92 -15.84
N GLN A 174 11.37 8.64 -15.81
CA GLN A 174 11.36 10.09 -15.97
C GLN A 174 11.62 10.88 -14.66
N THR A 175 11.64 10.19 -13.51
CA THR A 175 11.86 10.84 -12.20
C THR A 175 13.22 10.51 -11.58
N THR A 176 13.48 9.23 -11.33
CA THR A 176 14.65 8.75 -10.57
C THR A 176 15.53 7.79 -11.35
N SER A 177 15.18 7.44 -12.58
CA SER A 177 15.83 6.46 -13.45
C SER A 177 15.86 5.03 -12.91
N GLY A 178 15.71 4.83 -11.62
CA GLY A 178 15.71 3.51 -10.96
C GLY A 178 16.36 3.54 -9.57
N VAL A 179 16.53 2.35 -9.01
CA VAL A 179 17.14 2.15 -7.68
C VAL A 179 18.62 1.78 -7.86
N SER A 180 19.48 2.33 -7.01
CA SER A 180 20.92 2.02 -6.98
C SER A 180 21.15 0.49 -6.97
N PRO A 181 21.97 -0.04 -7.89
CA PRO A 181 22.32 -1.47 -7.88
C PRO A 181 22.98 -1.93 -6.58
N VAL A 182 23.75 -1.07 -5.92
CA VAL A 182 24.37 -1.36 -4.61
C VAL A 182 23.30 -1.56 -3.55
N SER A 183 22.29 -0.68 -3.53
CA SER A 183 21.17 -0.81 -2.61
C SER A 183 20.33 -2.06 -2.89
N GLN A 184 20.12 -2.41 -4.15
CA GLN A 184 19.41 -3.63 -4.53
C GLN A 184 20.15 -4.89 -4.09
N ALA A 185 21.47 -4.98 -4.33
CA ALA A 185 22.29 -6.10 -3.89
C ALA A 185 22.26 -6.26 -2.35
N ALA A 186 22.33 -5.14 -1.61
CA ALA A 186 22.20 -5.17 -0.15
C ALA A 186 20.83 -5.67 0.30
N ALA A 187 19.75 -5.21 -0.36
CA ALA A 187 18.37 -5.68 -0.08
C ALA A 187 18.20 -7.17 -0.40
N GLU A 188 18.75 -7.65 -1.51
CA GLU A 188 18.75 -9.07 -1.88
C GLU A 188 19.47 -9.91 -0.83
N GLY A 189 20.64 -9.47 -0.36
CA GLY A 189 21.37 -10.11 0.72
C GLY A 189 20.58 -10.19 2.02
N ALA A 190 19.83 -9.14 2.37
CA ALA A 190 18.99 -9.13 3.55
C ALA A 190 17.80 -10.10 3.43
N ILE A 191 17.13 -10.14 2.27
CA ILE A 191 15.95 -10.99 2.03
C ILE A 191 16.33 -12.47 1.98
N ASN A 192 17.46 -12.79 1.35
CA ASN A 192 17.94 -14.18 1.19
C ASN A 192 18.80 -14.66 2.37
N GLY A 193 19.19 -13.77 3.27
CA GLY A 193 19.99 -14.08 4.44
C GLY A 193 19.22 -14.81 5.54
N VAL A 194 19.86 -15.01 6.68
CA VAL A 194 19.25 -15.66 7.84
C VAL A 194 18.12 -14.81 8.40
N GLN A 195 16.89 -15.34 8.37
CA GLN A 195 15.68 -14.61 8.79
C GLN A 195 15.42 -14.65 10.30
N SER A 196 16.21 -15.38 11.09
CA SER A 196 16.08 -15.41 12.57
C SER A 196 16.48 -14.11 13.25
N VAL A 197 16.99 -13.14 12.48
CA VAL A 197 17.38 -11.80 12.97
C VAL A 197 16.28 -10.73 12.80
N VAL A 198 15.15 -11.12 12.20
CA VAL A 198 13.99 -10.26 11.93
C VAL A 198 12.72 -10.75 12.61
#